data_a498ec4f4a123115fc16e806dff7b042
#
_entry.id   a498ec4f4a123115fc16e806dff7b042
#
_cell.length_a   1.000
_cell.length_b   1.000
_cell.length_c   1.000
_cell.angle_alpha   90.00
_cell.angle_beta   90.00
_cell.angle_gamma   90.00
#
_symmetry.space_group_name_H-M   'P 1'
#
loop_
_entity.id
_entity.type
_entity.pdbx_description
1 polymer ?
#
loop_
_entity_poly.entity_id
_entity_poly.type
_entity_poly.pdbx_seq_one_letter_code
_entity_poly.pdbx_strand_id
1 'polypeptide(L)'
;MKYIYLFLLIRTLYSQEIFTDYLIENSDTIDVFSYQIPENYNINNPHPLLVAFHQWGGNETSNYYTEFDEEANNRNWIMLSPYGGSSNNYNHQGMQSMVEQEIIWMQENYNIDKNKIYMVGGSMGGASGAIYANNHLDPTKPMVAATASASGILDCERRAIEMDGNN
;
A
#
# COMPACT_ATOMS: atom_id res chain seq x y z
N MET A 1 -11.36 -56.27 1.17
CA MET A 1 -11.48 -54.97 1.89
C MET A 1 -10.49 -54.01 1.27
N LYS A 2 -10.97 -52.95 0.59
CA LYS A 2 -10.13 -51.88 0.01
C LYS A 2 -10.05 -50.77 1.05
N TYR A 3 -8.86 -50.49 1.55
CA TYR A 3 -8.62 -49.33 2.42
C TYR A 3 -8.51 -48.08 1.58
N ILE A 4 -9.46 -47.16 1.73
CA ILE A 4 -9.38 -45.81 1.16
C ILE A 4 -8.58 -44.96 2.15
N TYR A 5 -7.35 -44.60 1.79
CA TYR A 5 -6.56 -43.62 2.53
C TYR A 5 -7.04 -42.24 2.14
N LEU A 6 -7.79 -41.57 3.02
CA LEU A 6 -8.17 -40.19 2.91
C LEU A 6 -6.94 -39.33 3.30
N PHE A 7 -6.20 -38.82 2.32
CA PHE A 7 -5.18 -37.79 2.56
C PHE A 7 -5.89 -36.50 2.89
N LEU A 8 -5.97 -36.16 4.17
CA LEU A 8 -6.35 -34.81 4.61
C LEU A 8 -5.17 -33.88 4.32
N LEU A 9 -5.25 -33.12 3.24
CA LEU A 9 -4.35 -31.98 3.00
C LEU A 9 -4.73 -30.90 4.01
N ILE A 10 -4.07 -30.87 5.16
CA ILE A 10 -4.11 -29.74 6.06
C ILE A 10 -3.28 -28.65 5.38
N ARG A 11 -3.92 -27.74 4.64
CA ARG A 11 -3.32 -26.45 4.35
C ARG A 11 -3.24 -25.73 5.69
N THR A 12 -2.05 -25.67 6.27
CA THR A 12 -1.76 -24.69 7.30
C THR A 12 -1.94 -23.34 6.61
N LEU A 13 -2.99 -22.63 6.97
CA LEU A 13 -3.15 -21.21 6.65
C LEU A 13 -2.02 -20.48 7.43
N TYR A 14 -0.87 -20.36 6.84
CA TYR A 14 0.12 -19.39 7.30
C TYR A 14 -0.44 -18.02 6.95
N SER A 15 -1.02 -17.36 7.94
CA SER A 15 -1.22 -15.91 7.84
C SER A 15 0.17 -15.30 7.82
N GLN A 16 0.48 -14.59 6.75
CA GLN A 16 1.72 -13.82 6.69
C GLN A 16 1.74 -12.78 7.81
N GLU A 17 2.91 -12.55 8.37
CA GLU A 17 3.07 -11.57 9.44
C GLU A 17 2.94 -10.16 8.86
N ILE A 18 2.06 -9.38 9.48
CA ILE A 18 1.88 -7.95 9.20
C ILE A 18 2.69 -7.21 10.25
N PHE A 19 3.64 -6.42 9.79
CA PHE A 19 4.44 -5.54 10.64
C PHE A 19 3.81 -4.15 10.68
N THR A 20 3.98 -3.45 11.79
CA THR A 20 3.56 -2.05 11.92
C THR A 20 4.75 -1.24 12.41
N ASP A 21 4.99 -0.09 11.79
CA ASP A 21 6.02 0.85 12.19
C ASP A 21 5.49 2.29 12.14
N TYR A 22 6.29 3.25 12.57
CA TYR A 22 5.90 4.62 12.76
C TYR A 22 6.88 5.57 12.08
N LEU A 23 6.34 6.56 11.39
CA LEU A 23 7.14 7.66 10.89
C LEU A 23 7.35 8.69 12.01
N ILE A 24 8.61 8.92 12.36
CA ILE A 24 8.99 9.79 13.48
C ILE A 24 9.70 11.04 12.95
N GLU A 25 9.21 12.20 13.33
CA GLU A 25 9.87 13.48 13.05
C GLU A 25 10.01 14.30 14.36
N ASN A 26 11.20 14.79 14.66
CA ASN A 26 11.49 15.57 15.87
C ASN A 26 11.02 14.91 17.17
N SER A 27 11.06 13.59 17.27
CA SER A 27 10.55 12.76 18.38
C SER A 27 9.03 12.63 18.47
N ASP A 28 8.29 13.19 17.53
CA ASP A 28 6.84 13.03 17.43
C ASP A 28 6.49 11.98 16.37
N THR A 29 5.49 11.15 16.66
CA THR A 29 4.93 10.24 15.66
C THR A 29 4.03 11.06 14.73
N ILE A 30 4.40 11.11 13.45
CA ILE A 30 3.65 11.85 12.42
C ILE A 30 2.76 10.97 11.55
N ASP A 31 3.09 9.68 11.43
CA ASP A 31 2.24 8.69 10.78
C ASP A 31 2.51 7.27 11.30
N VAL A 32 1.62 6.35 10.94
CA VAL A 32 1.74 4.91 11.16
C VAL A 32 1.53 4.19 9.83
N PHE A 33 2.30 3.15 9.60
CA PHE A 33 2.15 2.32 8.39
C PHE A 33 2.32 0.85 8.71
N SER A 34 1.66 0.01 7.93
CA SER A 34 1.84 -1.43 8.01
C SER A 34 2.51 -1.96 6.75
N TYR A 35 3.24 -3.06 6.87
CA TYR A 35 3.88 -3.67 5.72
C TYR A 35 3.97 -5.18 5.88
N GLN A 36 4.16 -5.85 4.76
CA GLN A 36 4.28 -7.29 4.67
C GLN A 36 5.46 -7.65 3.77
N ILE A 37 6.27 -8.59 4.26
CA ILE A 37 7.42 -9.12 3.53
C ILE A 37 7.04 -10.48 2.95
N PRO A 38 7.25 -10.74 1.66
CA PRO A 38 6.87 -12.01 1.05
C PRO A 38 7.66 -13.18 1.64
N GLU A 39 7.05 -14.35 1.72
CA GLU A 39 7.68 -15.57 2.27
C GLU A 39 9.03 -15.91 1.63
N ASN A 40 9.18 -15.62 0.34
CA ASN A 40 10.39 -15.89 -0.41
C ASN A 40 11.31 -14.67 -0.50
N TYR A 41 11.22 -13.73 0.46
CA TYR A 41 12.11 -12.56 0.49
C TYR A 41 13.58 -12.99 0.57
N ASN A 42 14.40 -12.36 -0.25
CA ASN A 42 15.85 -12.56 -0.23
C ASN A 42 16.57 -11.20 -0.34
N ILE A 43 17.30 -10.83 0.70
CA ILE A 43 17.98 -9.55 0.75
C ILE A 43 19.00 -9.33 -0.40
N ASN A 44 19.47 -10.40 -1.04
CA ASN A 44 20.40 -10.31 -2.17
C ASN A 44 19.72 -10.02 -3.51
N ASN A 45 18.38 -10.09 -3.56
CA ASN A 45 17.60 -9.84 -4.77
C ASN A 45 16.67 -8.65 -4.55
N PRO A 46 16.65 -7.64 -5.44
CA PRO A 46 15.72 -6.53 -5.31
C PRO A 46 14.28 -6.97 -5.58
N HIS A 47 13.36 -6.56 -4.70
CA HIS A 47 11.94 -6.89 -4.76
C HIS A 47 11.11 -5.69 -5.19
N PRO A 48 10.05 -5.86 -5.99
CA PRO A 48 9.07 -4.82 -6.23
C PRO A 48 8.36 -4.41 -4.93
N LEU A 49 7.94 -3.14 -4.86
CA LEU A 49 7.12 -2.60 -3.78
C LEU A 49 5.72 -2.29 -4.29
N LEU A 50 4.69 -2.83 -3.64
CA LEU A 50 3.30 -2.46 -3.80
C LEU A 50 2.89 -1.54 -2.67
N VAL A 51 2.49 -0.30 -2.96
CA VAL A 51 1.89 0.63 -1.99
C VAL A 51 0.37 0.56 -2.15
N ALA A 52 -0.32 0.07 -1.12
CA ALA A 52 -1.76 -0.11 -1.13
C ALA A 52 -2.45 0.92 -0.23
N PHE A 53 -3.25 1.81 -0.81
CA PHE A 53 -3.93 2.89 -0.09
C PHE A 53 -5.32 2.47 0.36
N HIS A 54 -5.66 2.79 1.61
CA HIS A 54 -6.98 2.54 2.17
C HIS A 54 -8.05 3.47 1.56
N GLN A 55 -9.31 3.02 1.57
CA GLN A 55 -10.48 3.83 1.22
C GLN A 55 -10.82 4.79 2.37
N TRP A 56 -11.74 5.72 2.11
CA TRP A 56 -12.27 6.62 3.14
C TRP A 56 -12.78 5.85 4.36
N GLY A 57 -12.41 6.28 5.54
CA GLY A 57 -12.73 5.63 6.81
C GLY A 57 -11.85 4.42 7.15
N GLY A 58 -10.88 4.07 6.30
CA GLY A 58 -9.90 3.00 6.56
C GLY A 58 -8.69 3.44 7.38
N ASN A 59 -7.74 2.53 7.51
CA ASN A 59 -6.45 2.73 8.17
C ASN A 59 -5.36 1.88 7.49
N GLU A 60 -4.16 1.87 8.04
CA GLU A 60 -3.00 1.14 7.55
C GLU A 60 -3.20 -0.38 7.46
N THR A 61 -4.16 -0.94 8.20
CA THR A 61 -4.43 -2.39 8.15
C THR A 61 -5.57 -2.76 7.20
N SER A 62 -6.29 -1.80 6.64
CA SER A 62 -7.52 -2.03 5.86
C SER A 62 -7.29 -2.86 4.59
N ASN A 63 -6.10 -2.78 3.99
CA ASN A 63 -5.78 -3.49 2.75
C ASN A 63 -5.49 -4.99 2.95
N TYR A 64 -5.26 -5.44 4.18
CA TYR A 64 -5.10 -6.85 4.54
C TYR A 64 -6.44 -7.61 4.67
N TYR A 65 -7.56 -6.93 4.46
CA TYR A 65 -8.89 -7.52 4.27
C TYR A 65 -9.31 -7.56 2.79
N THR A 66 -8.35 -7.36 1.89
CA THR A 66 -8.51 -7.46 0.43
C THR A 66 -7.64 -8.63 -0.06
N GLU A 67 -7.46 -8.75 -1.39
CA GLU A 67 -6.55 -9.74 -1.97
C GLU A 67 -5.15 -9.14 -2.28
N PHE A 68 -4.89 -7.87 -1.91
CA PHE A 68 -3.63 -7.21 -2.28
C PHE A 68 -2.41 -7.83 -1.62
N ASP A 69 -2.50 -8.21 -0.36
CA ASP A 69 -1.44 -8.86 0.40
C ASP A 69 -1.14 -10.27 -0.13
N GLU A 70 -2.17 -11.08 -0.40
CA GLU A 70 -2.01 -12.41 -0.98
C GLU A 70 -1.37 -12.32 -2.37
N GLU A 71 -1.84 -11.41 -3.22
CA GLU A 71 -1.33 -11.22 -4.57
C GLU A 71 0.10 -10.65 -4.58
N ALA A 72 0.45 -9.78 -3.64
CA ALA A 72 1.82 -9.30 -3.46
C ALA A 72 2.75 -10.47 -3.07
N ASN A 73 2.35 -11.27 -2.07
CA ASN A 73 3.12 -12.44 -1.66
C ASN A 73 3.33 -13.44 -2.80
N ASN A 74 2.27 -13.79 -3.53
CA ASN A 74 2.32 -14.73 -4.66
C ASN A 74 3.27 -14.28 -5.77
N ARG A 75 3.51 -12.96 -5.88
CA ARG A 75 4.44 -12.35 -6.84
C ARG A 75 5.82 -12.07 -6.25
N ASN A 76 6.02 -12.40 -5.00
CA ASN A 76 7.25 -12.08 -4.27
C ASN A 76 7.53 -10.57 -4.19
N TRP A 77 6.47 -9.77 -4.00
CA TRP A 77 6.51 -8.32 -3.81
C TRP A 77 6.38 -7.97 -2.33
N ILE A 78 7.07 -6.94 -1.90
CA ILE A 78 6.85 -6.32 -0.59
C ILE A 78 5.59 -5.45 -0.69
N MET A 79 4.74 -5.44 0.34
CA MET A 79 3.58 -4.56 0.39
C MET A 79 3.74 -3.55 1.52
N LEU A 80 3.44 -2.29 1.23
CA LEU A 80 3.35 -1.17 2.17
C LEU A 80 1.91 -0.65 2.17
N SER A 81 1.34 -0.41 3.34
CA SER A 81 0.00 0.16 3.53
C SER A 81 0.07 1.38 4.45
N PRO A 82 0.12 2.61 3.89
CA PRO A 82 0.16 3.86 4.64
C PRO A 82 -1.18 4.17 5.32
N TYR A 83 -1.13 4.85 6.47
CA TYR A 83 -2.31 5.51 7.04
C TYR A 83 -2.51 6.92 6.46
N GLY A 84 -1.42 7.66 6.24
CA GLY A 84 -1.45 8.99 5.65
C GLY A 84 -2.06 10.06 6.55
N GLY A 85 -1.85 9.94 7.85
CA GLY A 85 -2.21 10.91 8.87
C GLY A 85 -3.68 10.89 9.32
N SER A 86 -4.60 10.30 8.55
CA SER A 86 -6.01 10.18 8.94
C SER A 86 -6.81 9.23 8.05
N SER A 87 -7.95 8.75 8.56
CA SER A 87 -8.87 7.89 7.82
C SER A 87 -9.58 8.58 6.63
N ASN A 88 -9.48 9.90 6.53
CA ASN A 88 -10.11 10.72 5.49
C ASN A 88 -9.14 11.77 4.91
N ASN A 89 -7.89 11.36 4.69
CA ASN A 89 -6.80 12.22 4.27
C ASN A 89 -7.00 12.90 2.89
N TYR A 90 -7.83 12.35 2.01
CA TYR A 90 -8.13 12.88 0.67
C TYR A 90 -6.90 13.31 -0.15
N ASN A 91 -5.78 12.64 0.06
CA ASN A 91 -4.54 12.84 -0.71
C ASN A 91 -3.93 14.24 -0.57
N HIS A 92 -4.13 14.89 0.58
CA HIS A 92 -3.51 16.19 0.83
C HIS A 92 -1.98 16.11 0.77
N GLN A 93 -1.31 17.23 0.56
CA GLN A 93 0.13 17.29 0.35
C GLN A 93 0.94 16.66 1.51
N GLY A 94 0.49 16.85 2.76
CA GLY A 94 1.13 16.25 3.94
C GLY A 94 1.10 14.72 3.89
N MET A 95 -0.03 14.12 3.53
CA MET A 95 -0.14 12.67 3.33
C MET A 95 0.86 12.18 2.27
N GLN A 96 0.98 12.85 1.14
CA GLN A 96 1.90 12.43 0.09
C GLN A 96 3.38 12.52 0.52
N SER A 97 3.72 13.53 1.35
CA SER A 97 5.04 13.64 1.95
C SER A 97 5.33 12.52 2.96
N MET A 98 4.33 12.09 3.73
CA MET A 98 4.46 10.92 4.63
C MET A 98 4.72 9.65 3.82
N VAL A 99 3.92 9.40 2.79
CA VAL A 99 4.10 8.23 1.90
C VAL A 99 5.48 8.22 1.23
N GLU A 100 5.99 9.37 0.79
CA GLU A 100 7.35 9.46 0.24
C GLU A 100 8.38 9.01 1.28
N GLN A 101 8.27 9.48 2.52
CA GLN A 101 9.18 9.12 3.60
C GLN A 101 9.06 7.63 3.99
N GLU A 102 7.86 7.09 4.01
CA GLU A 102 7.63 5.65 4.27
C GLU A 102 8.23 4.77 3.17
N ILE A 103 8.12 5.15 1.90
CA ILE A 103 8.79 4.45 0.80
C ILE A 103 10.31 4.52 0.96
N ILE A 104 10.87 5.67 1.36
CA ILE A 104 12.30 5.82 1.64
C ILE A 104 12.69 4.91 2.79
N TRP A 105 11.93 4.91 3.89
CA TRP A 105 12.15 4.02 5.03
C TRP A 105 12.16 2.54 4.60
N MET A 106 11.22 2.12 3.75
CA MET A 106 11.18 0.76 3.19
C MET A 106 12.44 0.45 2.35
N GLN A 107 12.94 1.41 1.56
CA GLN A 107 14.15 1.25 0.76
C GLN A 107 15.44 1.19 1.59
N GLU A 108 15.44 1.76 2.78
CA GLU A 108 16.56 1.72 3.72
C GLU A 108 16.63 0.40 4.50
N ASN A 109 15.48 -0.22 4.75
CA ASN A 109 15.36 -1.42 5.56
C ASN A 109 15.29 -2.72 4.73
N TYR A 110 14.84 -2.63 3.47
CA TYR A 110 14.64 -3.79 2.59
C TYR A 110 15.25 -3.56 1.21
N ASN A 111 15.63 -4.64 0.53
CA ASN A 111 16.16 -4.56 -0.83
C ASN A 111 15.02 -4.41 -1.85
N ILE A 112 14.61 -3.16 -2.07
CA ILE A 112 13.55 -2.79 -3.00
C ILE A 112 14.14 -2.40 -4.37
N ASP A 113 13.52 -2.92 -5.44
CA ASP A 113 13.77 -2.46 -6.81
C ASP A 113 13.14 -1.06 -6.99
N LYS A 114 13.96 -0.02 -6.93
CA LYS A 114 13.55 1.38 -7.03
C LYS A 114 12.82 1.72 -8.34
N ASN A 115 12.93 0.87 -9.37
CA ASN A 115 12.22 1.02 -10.64
C ASN A 115 10.90 0.27 -10.67
N LYS A 116 10.53 -0.44 -9.60
CA LYS A 116 9.32 -1.26 -9.52
C LYS A 116 8.51 -0.93 -8.28
N ILE A 117 8.15 0.33 -8.15
CA ILE A 117 7.21 0.83 -7.14
C ILE A 117 5.85 0.96 -7.81
N TYR A 118 4.87 0.22 -7.32
CA TYR A 118 3.51 0.18 -7.83
C TYR A 118 2.55 0.71 -6.78
N MET A 119 1.46 1.33 -7.22
CA MET A 119 0.44 1.86 -6.30
C MET A 119 -0.93 1.33 -6.67
N VAL A 120 -1.74 1.01 -5.65
CA VAL A 120 -3.10 0.50 -5.82
C VAL A 120 -4.00 1.03 -4.72
N GLY A 121 -5.29 1.14 -5.00
CA GLY A 121 -6.29 1.46 -3.98
C GLY A 121 -7.68 1.60 -4.57
N GLY A 122 -8.68 1.58 -3.71
CA GLY A 122 -10.07 1.80 -4.05
C GLY A 122 -10.57 3.17 -3.59
N SER A 123 -11.52 3.78 -4.31
CA SER A 123 -12.16 5.05 -3.93
C SER A 123 -11.13 6.15 -3.64
N MET A 124 -11.11 6.71 -2.42
CA MET A 124 -10.10 7.68 -1.98
C MET A 124 -8.67 7.17 -2.21
N GLY A 125 -8.39 5.91 -1.83
CA GLY A 125 -7.08 5.28 -2.05
C GLY A 125 -6.72 5.11 -3.52
N GLY A 126 -7.70 4.90 -4.39
CA GLY A 126 -7.49 4.86 -5.84
C GLY A 126 -7.07 6.21 -6.42
N ALA A 127 -7.53 7.31 -5.83
CA ALA A 127 -7.04 8.64 -6.16
C ALA A 127 -5.62 8.88 -5.63
N SER A 128 -5.29 8.37 -4.44
CA SER A 128 -3.99 8.57 -3.78
C SER A 128 -2.83 8.17 -4.68
N GLY A 129 -2.87 6.96 -5.24
CA GLY A 129 -1.81 6.47 -6.12
C GLY A 129 -1.66 7.30 -7.39
N ALA A 130 -2.78 7.72 -8.01
CA ALA A 130 -2.74 8.53 -9.23
C ALA A 130 -2.20 9.93 -8.97
N ILE A 131 -2.59 10.57 -7.86
CA ILE A 131 -2.13 11.89 -7.47
C ILE A 131 -0.65 11.85 -7.11
N TYR A 132 -0.22 10.82 -6.34
CA TYR A 132 1.18 10.64 -6.01
C TYR A 132 2.03 10.52 -7.29
N ALA A 133 1.65 9.62 -8.19
CA ALA A 133 2.38 9.41 -9.45
C ALA A 133 2.50 10.68 -10.30
N ASN A 134 1.46 11.54 -10.29
CA ASN A 134 1.47 12.79 -11.04
C ASN A 134 2.35 13.88 -10.40
N ASN A 135 2.51 13.87 -9.09
CA ASN A 135 3.21 14.89 -8.33
C ASN A 135 4.69 14.54 -8.06
N HIS A 136 5.06 13.27 -8.10
CA HIS A 136 6.40 12.79 -7.76
C HIS A 136 7.18 12.40 -9.02
N LEU A 137 7.60 13.43 -9.77
CA LEU A 137 8.33 13.29 -11.05
C LEU A 137 9.84 13.56 -10.92
N ASP A 138 10.34 13.82 -9.71
CA ASP A 138 11.76 13.99 -9.44
C ASP A 138 12.47 12.63 -9.42
N PRO A 139 13.38 12.33 -10.37
CA PRO A 139 14.04 11.03 -10.45
C PRO A 139 15.03 10.76 -9.30
N THR A 140 15.31 11.76 -8.45
CA THR A 140 16.14 11.59 -7.24
C THR A 140 15.32 11.07 -6.05
N LYS A 141 14.00 11.02 -6.19
CA LYS A 141 13.02 10.58 -5.18
C LYS A 141 12.27 9.33 -5.63
N PRO A 142 11.53 8.66 -4.72
CA PRO A 142 10.72 7.51 -5.10
C PRO A 142 9.68 7.86 -6.16
N MET A 143 9.87 7.34 -7.38
CA MET A 143 8.94 7.46 -8.49
C MET A 143 8.11 6.19 -8.66
N VAL A 144 6.89 6.34 -9.18
CA VAL A 144 5.95 5.24 -9.40
C VAL A 144 6.08 4.71 -10.82
N ALA A 145 6.25 3.39 -10.96
CA ALA A 145 6.31 2.72 -12.26
C ALA A 145 4.91 2.54 -12.88
N ALA A 146 3.91 2.26 -12.06
CA ALA A 146 2.51 2.19 -12.47
C ALA A 146 1.55 2.34 -11.30
N THR A 147 0.34 2.79 -11.59
CA THR A 147 -0.76 2.88 -10.60
C THR A 147 -2.02 2.21 -11.13
N ALA A 148 -2.77 1.54 -10.24
CA ALA A 148 -4.09 0.99 -10.52
C ALA A 148 -5.12 1.61 -9.57
N SER A 149 -6.12 2.26 -10.14
CA SER A 149 -7.19 2.95 -9.41
C SER A 149 -8.52 2.23 -9.59
N ALA A 150 -9.06 1.67 -8.52
CA ALA A 150 -10.38 1.07 -8.50
C ALA A 150 -11.41 2.12 -8.04
N SER A 151 -12.18 2.67 -8.98
CA SER A 151 -13.21 3.69 -8.71
C SER A 151 -12.68 4.91 -7.94
N GLY A 152 -11.45 5.33 -8.24
CA GLY A 152 -10.81 6.47 -7.60
C GLY A 152 -11.47 7.80 -7.94
N ILE A 153 -11.48 8.73 -6.98
CA ILE A 153 -11.96 10.10 -7.16
C ILE A 153 -10.82 10.90 -7.81
N LEU A 154 -10.73 10.85 -9.14
CA LEU A 154 -9.65 11.49 -9.90
C LEU A 154 -9.95 12.95 -10.27
N ASP A 155 -11.20 13.37 -10.13
CA ASP A 155 -11.67 14.73 -10.36
C ASP A 155 -12.39 15.23 -9.10
N CYS A 156 -11.62 15.80 -8.19
CA CYS A 156 -12.12 16.31 -6.91
C CYS A 156 -12.99 17.55 -7.08
N GLU A 157 -12.73 18.39 -8.09
CA GLU A 157 -13.54 19.59 -8.35
C GLU A 157 -14.95 19.22 -8.82
N ARG A 158 -15.05 18.33 -9.81
CA ARG A 158 -16.32 17.79 -10.27
C ARG A 158 -17.08 17.12 -9.14
N ARG A 159 -16.39 16.33 -8.31
CA ARG A 159 -17.03 15.64 -7.19
C ARG A 159 -17.59 16.61 -6.14
N ALA A 160 -16.86 17.68 -5.84
CA ALA A 160 -17.33 18.72 -4.92
C ALA A 160 -18.60 19.39 -5.45
N ILE A 161 -18.63 19.77 -6.74
CA ILE A 161 -19.80 20.36 -7.40
C ILE A 161 -21.02 19.42 -7.37
N GLU A 162 -20.80 18.12 -7.62
CA GLU A 162 -21.87 17.11 -7.55
C GLU A 162 -22.45 16.98 -6.14
N MET A 163 -21.63 17.12 -5.11
CA MET A 163 -22.07 17.06 -3.71
C MET A 163 -22.84 18.34 -3.29
N ASP A 164 -22.39 19.51 -3.70
CA ASP A 164 -23.06 20.79 -3.41
C ASP A 164 -24.41 20.93 -4.12
N GLY A 165 -24.56 20.34 -5.31
CA GLY A 165 -25.79 20.37 -6.09
C GLY A 165 -26.89 19.42 -5.61
N ASN A 166 -26.62 18.59 -4.62
CA ASN A 166 -27.55 17.62 -4.03
C ASN A 166 -28.13 18.06 -2.67
N ASN A 167 -27.93 19.33 -2.27
CA ASN A 167 -28.51 19.93 -1.07
C ASN A 167 -29.73 20.83 -1.40
#